data_1373affdc01eb2bdc34664dfad564d44
#
_entry.id   1373affdc01eb2bdc34664dfad564d44
#
_cell.length_a   1.000
_cell.length_b   1.000
_cell.length_c   1.000
_cell.angle_alpha   90.00
_cell.angle_beta   90.00
_cell.angle_gamma   90.00
#
_symmetry.space_group_name_H-M   'P 1'
#
loop_
_entity.id
_entity.type
_entity.pdbx_description
1 polymer ?
#
loop_
_entity_poly.entity_id
_entity_poly.type
_entity_poly.pdbx_seq_one_letter_code
_entity_poly.pdbx_strand_id
1 'polypeptide(L)'
;LLPVAWTVGTDFKPASRRPASEIVWFDRWGFTKEQIGDAEDLIAAGPGVTVEINIAATPEIVWGLVSDINISARFSTEFQGADWVDSDGPREGASFVGRNERSDVDRKWETTSWVVACEAPKVFAWNVNDRDEPSAQWGFELEKIPGGTRLRQRFILGRRLSATGHAMVDNPEKAAQILASRQEHHKGNMMLNLQGIKEIAEAGG
;
A
#
# COMPACT_ATOMS: atom_id res chain seq x y z
N LEU A 1 27.37 -36.29 0.47
CA LEU A 1 27.86 -37.40 -0.36
C LEU A 1 27.22 -37.26 -1.73
N LEU A 2 28.02 -36.89 -2.76
CA LEU A 2 27.58 -36.91 -4.15
C LEU A 2 27.66 -38.38 -4.60
N PRO A 3 26.61 -38.95 -5.21
CA PRO A 3 26.68 -40.30 -5.78
C PRO A 3 27.66 -40.27 -6.97
N VAL A 4 28.72 -41.05 -6.87
CA VAL A 4 29.64 -41.33 -8.01
C VAL A 4 29.08 -42.52 -8.76
N ALA A 5 28.52 -42.26 -9.93
CA ALA A 5 28.09 -43.35 -10.82
C ALA A 5 29.26 -43.77 -11.73
N TRP A 6 29.47 -45.04 -11.86
CA TRP A 6 30.40 -45.61 -12.88
C TRP A 6 29.70 -45.54 -14.24
N THR A 7 30.33 -44.88 -15.19
CA THR A 7 29.85 -44.83 -16.58
C THR A 7 30.51 -45.93 -17.41
N VAL A 8 29.73 -46.67 -18.15
CA VAL A 8 30.18 -47.69 -19.09
C VAL A 8 30.08 -47.10 -20.50
N GLY A 9 31.24 -46.82 -21.08
CA GLY A 9 31.35 -46.30 -22.45
C GLY A 9 32.22 -45.02 -22.53
N THR A 10 32.80 -44.78 -23.69
CA THR A 10 33.72 -43.66 -23.96
C THR A 10 33.19 -42.67 -25.00
N ASP A 11 32.00 -42.91 -25.56
CA ASP A 11 31.38 -42.04 -26.57
C ASP A 11 30.32 -41.14 -25.93
N PHE A 12 30.77 -40.09 -25.26
CA PHE A 12 29.91 -39.11 -24.63
C PHE A 12 29.66 -37.96 -25.60
N LYS A 13 28.41 -37.79 -26.04
CA LYS A 13 27.99 -36.57 -26.73
C LYS A 13 27.84 -35.42 -25.72
N PRO A 14 28.32 -34.22 -26.04
CA PRO A 14 28.06 -33.07 -25.20
C PRO A 14 26.55 -32.89 -24.99
N ALA A 15 26.11 -32.86 -23.73
CA ALA A 15 24.73 -32.55 -23.43
C ALA A 15 24.44 -31.08 -23.81
N SER A 16 23.35 -30.88 -24.54
CA SER A 16 22.86 -29.53 -24.77
C SER A 16 22.51 -28.89 -23.40
N ARG A 17 23.19 -27.81 -23.06
CA ARG A 17 22.94 -27.04 -21.84
C ARG A 17 22.16 -25.81 -22.20
N ARG A 18 21.12 -25.52 -21.42
CA ARG A 18 20.44 -24.25 -21.50
C ARG A 18 21.39 -23.13 -21.05
N PRO A 19 21.28 -21.90 -21.58
CA PRO A 19 22.01 -20.74 -21.10
C PRO A 19 21.86 -20.59 -19.59
N ALA A 20 22.90 -20.09 -18.91
CA ALA A 20 22.84 -19.90 -17.46
C ALA A 20 21.70 -18.98 -17.01
N SER A 21 21.35 -17.98 -17.82
CA SER A 21 20.21 -17.08 -17.61
C SER A 21 18.85 -17.80 -17.52
N GLU A 22 18.74 -18.99 -18.09
CA GLU A 22 17.50 -19.79 -18.05
C GLU A 22 17.43 -20.76 -16.85
N ILE A 23 18.53 -20.97 -16.14
CA ILE A 23 18.64 -21.99 -15.08
C ILE A 23 19.23 -21.47 -13.78
N VAL A 24 19.68 -20.22 -13.75
CA VAL A 24 20.15 -19.54 -12.52
C VAL A 24 18.99 -18.75 -11.95
N TRP A 25 18.59 -19.09 -10.73
CA TRP A 25 17.55 -18.39 -9.98
C TRP A 25 18.20 -17.51 -8.90
N PHE A 26 17.67 -16.31 -8.75
CA PHE A 26 18.12 -15.31 -7.76
C PHE A 26 17.09 -15.19 -6.66
N ASP A 27 17.52 -15.23 -5.40
CA ASP A 27 16.75 -15.06 -4.17
C ASP A 27 15.58 -16.02 -3.99
N ARG A 28 14.99 -16.53 -5.08
CA ARG A 28 13.88 -17.47 -5.06
C ARG A 28 14.04 -18.55 -6.11
N TRP A 29 13.74 -19.78 -5.68
CA TRP A 29 13.76 -20.92 -6.58
C TRP A 29 12.62 -20.84 -7.61
N GLY A 30 12.94 -20.96 -8.88
CA GLY A 30 11.95 -20.97 -9.96
C GLY A 30 11.78 -19.67 -10.75
N PHE A 31 12.42 -18.56 -10.32
CA PHE A 31 12.34 -17.28 -11.01
C PHE A 31 13.69 -16.82 -11.57
N THR A 32 13.69 -16.18 -12.74
CA THR A 32 14.88 -15.55 -13.30
C THR A 32 15.10 -14.16 -12.70
N LYS A 33 16.31 -13.61 -12.85
CA LYS A 33 16.62 -12.26 -12.38
C LYS A 33 15.72 -11.21 -13.02
N GLU A 34 15.43 -11.35 -14.31
CA GLU A 34 14.57 -10.43 -15.06
C GLU A 34 13.14 -10.43 -14.50
N GLN A 35 12.57 -11.60 -14.20
CA GLN A 35 11.21 -11.71 -13.65
C GLN A 35 11.08 -11.11 -12.23
N ILE A 36 12.12 -11.27 -11.39
CA ILE A 36 12.14 -10.65 -10.05
C ILE A 36 12.32 -9.14 -10.20
N GLY A 37 13.23 -8.70 -11.11
CA GLY A 37 13.49 -7.29 -11.39
C GLY A 37 12.26 -6.53 -11.83
N ASP A 38 11.42 -7.10 -12.69
CA ASP A 38 10.17 -6.48 -13.15
C ASP A 38 9.21 -6.15 -11.99
N ALA A 39 9.10 -7.03 -11.01
CA ALA A 39 8.25 -6.80 -9.84
C ALA A 39 8.86 -5.74 -8.89
N GLU A 40 10.17 -5.77 -8.68
CA GLU A 40 10.90 -4.80 -7.87
C GLU A 40 10.89 -3.41 -8.50
N ASP A 41 11.05 -3.31 -9.82
CA ASP A 41 10.96 -2.06 -10.57
C ASP A 41 9.57 -1.44 -10.47
N LEU A 42 8.49 -2.25 -10.57
CA LEU A 42 7.12 -1.80 -10.36
C LEU A 42 6.91 -1.24 -8.95
N ILE A 43 7.47 -1.88 -7.93
CA ILE A 43 7.39 -1.40 -6.53
C ILE A 43 8.22 -0.13 -6.36
N ALA A 44 9.44 -0.09 -6.91
CA ALA A 44 10.35 1.05 -6.82
C ALA A 44 9.80 2.31 -7.49
N ALA A 45 8.96 2.16 -8.51
CA ALA A 45 8.27 3.27 -9.16
C ALA A 45 7.27 4.00 -8.23
N GLY A 46 6.95 3.43 -7.05
CA GLY A 46 6.03 4.02 -6.09
C GLY A 46 4.61 4.19 -6.65
N PRO A 47 4.01 3.13 -7.19
CA PRO A 47 2.69 3.23 -7.78
C PRO A 47 1.65 3.60 -6.74
N GLY A 48 0.70 4.42 -7.12
CA GLY A 48 -0.31 4.93 -6.18
C GLY A 48 -1.70 5.05 -6.78
N VAL A 49 -2.59 5.53 -5.94
CA VAL A 49 -3.96 5.90 -6.29
C VAL A 49 -4.26 7.25 -5.65
N THR A 50 -4.91 8.13 -6.40
CA THR A 50 -5.46 9.38 -5.87
C THR A 50 -6.92 9.46 -6.26
N VAL A 51 -7.76 9.81 -5.29
CA VAL A 51 -9.18 10.12 -5.52
C VAL A 51 -9.48 11.50 -4.95
N GLU A 52 -10.46 12.20 -5.51
CA GLU A 52 -10.85 13.52 -5.01
C GLU A 52 -12.36 13.74 -5.08
N ILE A 53 -12.85 14.62 -4.22
CA ILE A 53 -14.25 15.06 -4.19
C ILE A 53 -14.33 16.54 -3.74
N ASN A 54 -15.33 17.25 -4.24
CA ASN A 54 -15.66 18.59 -3.75
C ASN A 54 -16.73 18.50 -2.66
N ILE A 55 -16.49 19.19 -1.55
CA ILE A 55 -17.32 19.22 -0.35
C ILE A 55 -17.79 20.65 -0.10
N ALA A 56 -19.08 20.87 0.09
CA ALA A 56 -19.66 22.19 0.39
C ALA A 56 -19.52 22.53 1.89
N ALA A 57 -18.32 22.42 2.42
CA ALA A 57 -17.94 22.76 3.78
C ALA A 57 -16.54 23.40 3.80
N THR A 58 -16.24 24.19 4.84
CA THR A 58 -14.94 24.85 4.95
C THR A 58 -13.80 23.85 5.19
N PRO A 59 -12.54 24.20 4.85
CA PRO A 59 -11.40 23.32 5.12
C PRO A 59 -11.27 22.93 6.60
N GLU A 60 -11.66 23.81 7.52
CA GLU A 60 -11.57 23.56 8.96
C GLU A 60 -12.55 22.46 9.41
N ILE A 61 -13.78 22.44 8.85
CA ILE A 61 -14.77 21.37 9.10
C ILE A 61 -14.25 20.05 8.56
N VAL A 62 -13.79 20.05 7.31
CA VAL A 62 -13.26 18.83 6.68
C VAL A 62 -12.01 18.33 7.40
N TRP A 63 -11.13 19.24 7.84
CA TRP A 63 -9.95 18.91 8.62
C TRP A 63 -10.28 18.18 9.93
N GLY A 64 -11.27 18.66 10.67
CA GLY A 64 -11.72 18.01 11.89
C GLY A 64 -12.14 16.54 11.69
N LEU A 65 -12.58 16.19 10.48
CA LEU A 65 -12.91 14.81 10.12
C LEU A 65 -11.68 14.02 9.69
N VAL A 66 -10.88 14.52 8.74
CA VAL A 66 -9.77 13.74 8.16
C VAL A 66 -8.58 13.58 9.11
N SER A 67 -8.44 14.43 10.13
CA SER A 67 -7.42 14.30 11.17
C SER A 67 -7.80 13.31 12.29
N ASP A 68 -9.05 12.83 12.33
CA ASP A 68 -9.45 11.69 13.15
C ASP A 68 -8.99 10.39 12.47
N ILE A 69 -8.02 9.69 13.09
CA ILE A 69 -7.48 8.41 12.57
C ILE A 69 -8.55 7.32 12.45
N ASN A 70 -9.72 7.50 13.06
CA ASN A 70 -10.83 6.52 13.04
C ASN A 70 -11.90 6.86 12.00
N ILE A 71 -11.83 8.02 11.32
CA ILE A 71 -12.89 8.41 10.37
C ILE A 71 -13.09 7.37 9.27
N SER A 72 -12.00 6.83 8.73
CA SER A 72 -12.04 5.85 7.64
C SER A 72 -12.66 4.51 8.06
N ALA A 73 -12.62 4.13 9.33
CA ALA A 73 -13.23 2.90 9.82
C ALA A 73 -14.77 2.88 9.69
N ARG A 74 -15.39 4.06 9.56
CA ARG A 74 -16.84 4.18 9.38
C ARG A 74 -17.31 3.75 7.99
N PHE A 75 -16.42 3.72 7.01
CA PHE A 75 -16.75 3.55 5.59
C PHE A 75 -15.92 2.46 4.90
N SER A 76 -14.75 2.13 5.45
CA SER A 76 -13.85 1.14 4.87
C SER A 76 -14.38 -0.29 5.07
N THR A 77 -14.21 -1.13 4.07
CA THR A 77 -14.46 -2.58 4.18
C THR A 77 -13.25 -3.34 4.74
N GLU A 78 -12.12 -2.67 4.94
CA GLU A 78 -10.86 -3.27 5.37
C GLU A 78 -10.37 -2.69 6.70
N PHE A 79 -10.33 -1.36 6.83
CA PHE A 79 -9.84 -0.68 8.04
C PHE A 79 -10.90 -0.65 9.15
N GLN A 80 -10.55 -1.14 10.35
CA GLN A 80 -11.47 -1.34 11.48
C GLN A 80 -11.29 -0.30 12.60
N GLY A 81 -10.29 0.56 12.50
CA GLY A 81 -9.98 1.60 13.49
C GLY A 81 -8.53 1.59 13.92
N ALA A 82 -8.14 2.58 14.70
CA ALA A 82 -6.80 2.76 15.20
C ALA A 82 -6.77 3.38 16.59
N ASP A 83 -5.65 3.16 17.29
CA ASP A 83 -5.36 3.76 18.60
C ASP A 83 -4.01 4.47 18.54
N TRP A 84 -3.94 5.69 19.11
CA TRP A 84 -2.68 6.40 19.29
C TRP A 84 -1.77 5.65 20.26
N VAL A 85 -0.45 5.60 19.97
CA VAL A 85 0.54 4.94 20.82
C VAL A 85 1.22 5.94 21.76
N ASP A 86 1.61 7.09 21.24
CA ASP A 86 2.45 8.07 21.92
C ASP A 86 1.90 9.50 21.84
N SER A 87 0.62 9.64 21.56
CA SER A 87 -0.05 10.94 21.39
C SER A 87 -1.53 10.81 21.73
N ASP A 88 -2.12 11.93 22.12
CA ASP A 88 -3.58 12.06 22.35
C ASP A 88 -4.29 12.64 21.11
N GLY A 89 -3.56 12.84 20.00
CA GLY A 89 -4.13 13.42 18.80
C GLY A 89 -3.13 13.59 17.65
N PRO A 90 -3.60 14.14 16.52
CA PRO A 90 -2.80 14.29 15.32
C PRO A 90 -1.69 15.32 15.50
N ARG A 91 -0.45 14.89 15.34
CA ARG A 91 0.75 15.75 15.26
C ARG A 91 1.82 15.02 14.43
N GLU A 92 2.69 15.77 13.81
CA GLU A 92 3.85 15.20 13.12
C GLU A 92 4.74 14.42 14.10
N GLY A 93 5.18 13.25 13.67
CA GLY A 93 5.97 12.31 14.46
C GLY A 93 5.16 11.42 15.40
N ALA A 94 3.86 11.67 15.63
CA ALA A 94 3.00 10.78 16.38
C ALA A 94 2.85 9.41 15.68
N SER A 95 2.66 8.35 16.48
CA SER A 95 2.40 7.01 15.95
C SER A 95 1.06 6.46 16.41
N PHE A 96 0.48 5.58 15.60
CA PHE A 96 -0.75 4.87 15.88
C PHE A 96 -0.73 3.45 15.34
N VAL A 97 -1.50 2.55 15.95
CA VAL A 97 -1.70 1.18 15.47
C VAL A 97 -3.08 1.06 14.86
N GLY A 98 -3.13 0.72 13.58
CA GLY A 98 -4.35 0.48 12.83
C GLY A 98 -4.66 -1.02 12.75
N ARG A 99 -5.93 -1.37 12.95
CA ARG A 99 -6.47 -2.72 12.81
C ARG A 99 -7.17 -2.86 11.47
N ASN A 100 -6.92 -3.96 10.81
CA ASN A 100 -7.47 -4.26 9.50
C ASN A 100 -8.05 -5.68 9.47
N GLU A 101 -9.08 -5.88 8.63
CA GLU A 101 -9.71 -7.17 8.41
C GLU A 101 -10.11 -7.33 6.95
N ARG A 102 -9.89 -8.51 6.40
CA ARG A 102 -10.41 -8.93 5.10
C ARG A 102 -11.15 -10.24 5.27
N SER A 103 -12.46 -10.16 5.39
CA SER A 103 -13.34 -11.32 5.62
C SER A 103 -13.42 -12.26 4.42
N ASP A 104 -13.17 -11.77 3.19
CA ASP A 104 -13.11 -12.61 1.98
C ASP A 104 -11.96 -13.64 2.00
N VAL A 105 -10.92 -13.41 2.78
CA VAL A 105 -9.76 -14.29 2.96
C VAL A 105 -9.48 -14.63 4.43
N ASP A 106 -10.43 -14.36 5.33
CA ASP A 106 -10.35 -14.60 6.78
C ASP A 106 -9.02 -14.10 7.39
N ARG A 107 -8.67 -12.85 7.08
CA ARG A 107 -7.41 -12.27 7.50
C ARG A 107 -7.61 -11.02 8.34
N LYS A 108 -6.98 -11.02 9.55
CA LYS A 108 -6.84 -9.85 10.42
C LYS A 108 -5.38 -9.51 10.59
N TRP A 109 -5.06 -8.22 10.64
CA TRP A 109 -3.69 -7.77 10.89
C TRP A 109 -3.67 -6.35 11.43
N GLU A 110 -2.56 -6.00 12.05
CA GLU A 110 -2.28 -4.66 12.54
C GLU A 110 -1.12 -4.03 11.77
N THR A 111 -1.12 -2.71 11.72
CA THR A 111 -0.04 -1.93 11.14
C THR A 111 0.31 -0.77 12.06
N THR A 112 1.59 -0.56 12.33
CA THR A 112 2.04 0.67 12.97
C THR A 112 2.24 1.74 11.91
N SER A 113 1.78 2.94 12.20
CA SER A 113 1.86 4.09 11.29
C SER A 113 2.44 5.31 12.01
N TRP A 114 3.19 6.12 11.28
CA TRP A 114 3.79 7.37 11.77
C TRP A 114 3.29 8.54 10.96
N VAL A 115 2.79 9.57 11.64
CA VAL A 115 2.38 10.83 11.01
C VAL A 115 3.63 11.54 10.49
N VAL A 116 3.69 11.78 9.19
CA VAL A 116 4.82 12.44 8.52
C VAL A 116 4.49 13.84 8.01
N ALA A 117 3.21 14.20 7.98
CA ALA A 117 2.77 15.57 7.74
C ALA A 117 1.45 15.83 8.50
N CYS A 118 1.39 16.95 9.21
CA CYS A 118 0.20 17.39 9.94
C CYS A 118 0.14 18.92 9.94
N GLU A 119 -0.32 19.51 8.83
CA GLU A 119 -0.49 20.96 8.65
C GLU A 119 -1.98 21.29 8.49
N ALA A 120 -2.60 21.77 9.55
CA ALA A 120 -4.01 22.16 9.54
C ALA A 120 -4.24 23.47 8.78
N PRO A 121 -5.31 23.59 7.98
CA PRO A 121 -6.23 22.54 7.52
C PRO A 121 -5.88 22.07 6.11
N LYS A 122 -4.62 21.69 5.82
CA LYS A 122 -4.13 21.45 4.47
C LYS A 122 -3.74 20.01 4.20
N VAL A 123 -2.95 19.38 5.07
CA VAL A 123 -2.39 18.05 4.84
C VAL A 123 -2.31 17.23 6.12
N PHE A 124 -2.76 15.97 6.03
CA PHE A 124 -2.57 14.94 7.03
C PHE A 124 -2.09 13.67 6.34
N ALA A 125 -0.84 13.24 6.62
CA ALA A 125 -0.24 12.08 5.96
C ALA A 125 0.55 11.21 6.94
N TRP A 126 0.60 9.90 6.65
CA TRP A 126 1.31 8.94 7.47
C TRP A 126 1.98 7.84 6.63
N ASN A 127 3.09 7.32 7.16
CA ASN A 127 3.83 6.19 6.67
C ASN A 127 3.48 4.92 7.44
N VAL A 128 3.39 3.78 6.78
CA VAL A 128 2.95 2.49 7.33
C VAL A 128 4.12 1.52 7.45
N ASN A 129 4.20 0.79 8.57
CA ASN A 129 5.17 -0.24 8.94
C ASN A 129 6.61 0.24 9.14
N ASP A 130 6.95 1.42 8.66
CA ASP A 130 8.23 2.06 8.89
C ASP A 130 8.10 3.56 8.64
N ARG A 131 8.86 4.36 9.41
CA ARG A 131 8.81 5.80 9.30
C ARG A 131 9.54 6.33 8.07
N ASP A 132 10.71 5.77 7.78
CA ASP A 132 11.64 6.26 6.77
C ASP A 132 11.55 5.46 5.45
N GLU A 133 11.33 4.14 5.56
CA GLU A 133 11.14 3.22 4.43
C GLU A 133 9.77 2.52 4.52
N PRO A 134 8.67 3.23 4.27
CA PRO A 134 7.34 2.69 4.49
C PRO A 134 6.98 1.59 3.47
N SER A 135 6.06 0.70 3.90
CA SER A 135 5.39 -0.23 2.99
C SER A 135 4.26 0.43 2.20
N ALA A 136 3.74 1.53 2.71
CA ALA A 136 2.75 2.40 2.08
C ALA A 136 2.78 3.79 2.70
N GLN A 137 2.42 4.79 1.92
CA GLN A 137 2.10 6.12 2.41
C GLN A 137 0.64 6.44 2.11
N TRP A 138 -0.05 7.00 3.08
CA TRP A 138 -1.42 7.48 2.97
C TRP A 138 -1.49 8.95 3.34
N GLY A 139 -2.49 9.65 2.81
CA GLY A 139 -2.71 11.03 3.22
C GLY A 139 -3.97 11.63 2.64
N PHE A 140 -4.36 12.74 3.28
CA PHE A 140 -5.39 13.66 2.84
C PHE A 140 -4.78 15.02 2.53
N GLU A 141 -5.19 15.62 1.42
CA GLU A 141 -4.86 16.98 1.03
C GLU A 141 -6.16 17.77 0.86
N LEU A 142 -6.21 18.96 1.45
CA LEU A 142 -7.35 19.86 1.42
C LEU A 142 -6.98 21.15 0.70
N GLU A 143 -7.78 21.50 -0.29
CA GLU A 143 -7.63 22.74 -1.07
C GLU A 143 -8.93 23.54 -0.95
N LYS A 144 -8.80 24.81 -0.50
CA LYS A 144 -9.96 25.71 -0.50
C LYS A 144 -10.35 26.06 -1.93
N ILE A 145 -11.62 25.86 -2.25
CA ILE A 145 -12.21 26.21 -3.54
C ILE A 145 -13.43 27.13 -3.35
N PRO A 146 -13.92 27.78 -4.40
CA PRO A 146 -15.19 28.53 -4.33
C PRO A 146 -16.32 27.60 -3.88
N GLY A 147 -16.98 27.98 -2.77
CA GLY A 147 -18.11 27.22 -2.20
C GLY A 147 -17.74 26.02 -1.34
N GLY A 148 -16.45 25.81 -1.01
CA GLY A 148 -16.09 24.72 -0.10
C GLY A 148 -14.62 24.27 -0.17
N THR A 149 -14.44 22.96 -0.10
CA THR A 149 -13.13 22.30 -0.05
C THR A 149 -13.05 21.19 -1.09
N ARG A 150 -11.95 21.12 -1.83
CA ARG A 150 -11.55 19.93 -2.56
C ARG A 150 -10.74 19.06 -1.62
N LEU A 151 -11.24 17.86 -1.36
CA LEU A 151 -10.57 16.83 -0.58
C LEU A 151 -9.99 15.77 -1.51
N ARG A 152 -8.68 15.53 -1.39
CA ARG A 152 -7.97 14.42 -2.04
C ARG A 152 -7.55 13.40 -1.02
N GLN A 153 -7.72 12.13 -1.31
CA GLN A 153 -7.10 11.03 -0.59
C GLN A 153 -6.07 10.36 -1.50
N ARG A 154 -4.88 10.09 -0.95
CA ARG A 154 -3.76 9.53 -1.68
C ARG A 154 -3.23 8.29 -0.99
N PHE A 155 -2.90 7.29 -1.80
CA PHE A 155 -2.14 6.09 -1.44
C PHE A 155 -0.94 5.97 -2.35
N ILE A 156 0.23 5.60 -1.80
CA ILE A 156 1.43 5.24 -2.55
C ILE A 156 1.96 3.93 -1.97
N LEU A 157 2.24 2.96 -2.84
CA LEU A 157 2.96 1.75 -2.45
C LEU A 157 4.41 2.10 -2.16
N GLY A 158 4.90 1.72 -0.98
CA GLY A 158 6.27 1.97 -0.56
C GLY A 158 7.22 0.85 -0.97
N ARG A 159 8.52 1.10 -0.77
CA ARG A 159 9.59 0.15 -1.12
C ARG A 159 9.68 -1.03 -0.17
N ARG A 160 9.39 -0.85 1.12
CA ARG A 160 9.29 -1.97 2.06
C ARG A 160 8.15 -2.88 1.62
N LEU A 161 8.42 -4.17 1.51
CA LEU A 161 7.42 -5.12 1.02
C LEU A 161 6.23 -5.21 1.97
N SER A 162 5.09 -4.81 1.48
CA SER A 162 3.78 -5.14 2.05
C SER A 162 3.36 -6.55 1.64
N ALA A 163 2.21 -7.04 2.12
CA ALA A 163 1.64 -8.29 1.62
C ALA A 163 1.43 -8.28 0.09
N THR A 164 1.05 -7.13 -0.47
CA THR A 164 0.95 -6.95 -1.93
C THR A 164 2.32 -7.02 -2.59
N GLY A 165 3.33 -6.34 -2.03
CA GLY A 165 4.70 -6.40 -2.53
C GLY A 165 5.26 -7.82 -2.52
N HIS A 166 5.07 -8.57 -1.43
CA HIS A 166 5.45 -9.99 -1.36
C HIS A 166 4.73 -10.80 -2.43
N ALA A 167 3.41 -10.64 -2.60
CA ALA A 167 2.67 -11.36 -3.62
C ALA A 167 3.15 -11.06 -5.04
N MET A 168 3.58 -9.83 -5.33
CA MET A 168 4.16 -9.43 -6.62
C MET A 168 5.51 -10.09 -6.86
N VAL A 169 6.40 -10.08 -5.85
CA VAL A 169 7.73 -10.70 -5.95
C VAL A 169 7.62 -12.23 -5.98
N ASP A 170 6.63 -12.83 -5.30
CA ASP A 170 6.35 -14.27 -5.32
C ASP A 170 5.76 -14.75 -6.66
N ASN A 171 5.11 -13.84 -7.42
CA ASN A 171 4.46 -14.14 -8.70
C ASN A 171 4.79 -13.04 -9.72
N PRO A 172 6.05 -12.92 -10.15
CA PRO A 172 6.51 -11.81 -10.97
C PRO A 172 5.78 -11.70 -12.31
N GLU A 173 5.37 -12.84 -12.90
CA GLU A 173 4.58 -12.87 -14.14
C GLU A 173 3.17 -12.29 -13.97
N LYS A 174 2.68 -12.14 -12.74
CA LYS A 174 1.38 -11.55 -12.39
C LYS A 174 1.51 -10.22 -11.65
N ALA A 175 2.73 -9.73 -11.44
CA ALA A 175 2.97 -8.55 -10.61
C ALA A 175 2.12 -7.34 -11.01
N ALA A 176 2.05 -7.03 -12.31
CA ALA A 176 1.22 -5.94 -12.82
C ALA A 176 -0.28 -6.16 -12.56
N GLN A 177 -0.77 -7.39 -12.69
CA GLN A 177 -2.17 -7.73 -12.42
C GLN A 177 -2.49 -7.63 -10.92
N ILE A 178 -1.60 -8.13 -10.06
CA ILE A 178 -1.74 -8.03 -8.60
C ILE A 178 -1.79 -6.57 -8.17
N LEU A 179 -0.89 -5.74 -8.70
CA LEU A 179 -0.86 -4.30 -8.43
C LEU A 179 -2.15 -3.61 -8.88
N ALA A 180 -2.58 -3.84 -10.11
CA ALA A 180 -3.79 -3.23 -10.67
C ALA A 180 -5.05 -3.62 -9.85
N SER A 181 -5.18 -4.89 -9.46
CA SER A 181 -6.28 -5.35 -8.61
C SER A 181 -6.27 -4.66 -7.24
N ARG A 182 -5.08 -4.49 -6.64
CA ARG A 182 -4.96 -3.80 -5.34
C ARG A 182 -5.27 -2.31 -5.46
N GLN A 183 -4.82 -1.66 -6.52
CA GLN A 183 -5.13 -0.25 -6.78
C GLN A 183 -6.64 -0.02 -6.97
N GLU A 184 -7.33 -0.89 -7.70
CA GLU A 184 -8.77 -0.77 -7.88
C GLU A 184 -9.53 -0.98 -6.56
N HIS A 185 -9.12 -1.97 -5.74
CA HIS A 185 -9.67 -2.16 -4.40
C HIS A 185 -9.47 -0.92 -3.51
N HIS A 186 -8.26 -0.35 -3.49
CA HIS A 186 -8.00 0.89 -2.75
C HIS A 186 -8.86 2.04 -3.25
N LYS A 187 -8.95 2.23 -4.58
CA LYS A 187 -9.76 3.27 -5.19
C LYS A 187 -11.22 3.19 -4.75
N GLY A 188 -11.81 1.99 -4.75
CA GLY A 188 -13.17 1.76 -4.27
C GLY A 188 -13.36 2.18 -2.81
N ASN A 189 -12.50 1.70 -1.90
CA ASN A 189 -12.56 2.06 -0.48
C ASN A 189 -12.31 3.56 -0.23
N MET A 190 -11.37 4.17 -0.95
CA MET A 190 -11.09 5.61 -0.85
C MET A 190 -12.28 6.44 -1.30
N MET A 191 -12.97 6.06 -2.37
CA MET A 191 -14.18 6.76 -2.83
C MET A 191 -15.32 6.66 -1.80
N LEU A 192 -15.56 5.48 -1.21
CA LEU A 192 -16.54 5.33 -0.13
C LEU A 192 -16.19 6.21 1.07
N ASN A 193 -14.92 6.28 1.43
CA ASN A 193 -14.43 7.13 2.52
C ASN A 193 -14.67 8.61 2.24
N LEU A 194 -14.28 9.10 1.05
CA LEU A 194 -14.49 10.50 0.68
C LEU A 194 -15.98 10.86 0.62
N GLN A 195 -16.82 9.97 0.11
CA GLN A 195 -18.28 10.18 0.06
C GLN A 195 -18.86 10.29 1.47
N GLY A 196 -18.48 9.40 2.38
CA GLY A 196 -18.95 9.44 3.76
C GLY A 196 -18.46 10.68 4.52
N ILE A 197 -17.21 11.11 4.32
CA ILE A 197 -16.70 12.36 4.87
C ILE A 197 -17.49 13.56 4.35
N LYS A 198 -17.81 13.59 3.05
CA LYS A 198 -18.62 14.63 2.42
C LYS A 198 -19.98 14.72 3.08
N GLU A 199 -20.69 13.60 3.22
CA GLU A 199 -22.04 13.55 3.82
C GLU A 199 -22.03 14.08 5.25
N ILE A 200 -21.03 13.75 6.06
CA ILE A 200 -20.90 14.27 7.44
C ILE A 200 -20.60 15.76 7.43
N ALA A 201 -19.64 16.21 6.62
CA ALA A 201 -19.21 17.60 6.59
C ALA A 201 -20.32 18.54 6.13
N GLU A 202 -21.14 18.12 5.15
CA GLU A 202 -22.25 18.90 4.59
C GLU A 202 -23.49 18.87 5.48
N ALA A 203 -23.69 17.84 6.32
CA ALA A 203 -24.79 17.76 7.26
C ALA A 203 -24.56 18.56 8.56
N GLY A 204 -23.31 18.87 8.89
CA GLY A 204 -22.92 19.60 10.09
C GLY A 204 -22.63 21.10 9.89
N GLY A 205 -22.86 21.61 8.66
CA GLY A 205 -22.58 22.99 8.24
C GLY A 205 -23.78 23.93 8.28
#